data_1036263a0d8ce4e6537f24938709e0b2
#
_entry.id   1036263a0d8ce4e6537f24938709e0b2
#
_cell.length_a   1.000
_cell.length_b   1.000
_cell.length_c   1.000
_cell.angle_alpha   90.00
_cell.angle_beta   90.00
_cell.angle_gamma   90.00
#
_symmetry.space_group_name_H-M   'P 1'
#
loop_
_entity.id
_entity.type
_entity.pdbx_description
1 polymer ?
#
loop_
_entity_poly.entity_id
_entity_poly.type
_entity_poly.pdbx_seq_one_letter_code
_entity_poly.pdbx_strand_id
1 'polypeptide(L)'
;DQNREELGKLLSLESGKNVSETKIEMNNIFTAWNAFVEKAKHLYDTVIPAGLEFNHDNNVVITRREPLGIVACIIPFNFPCNLFNQKVAPAVLAGNCVIVKPATDNPLTICRLVSLMREAGFPDGVVQVVTGRGSDIGDYLSTNKDIDAITLTGSTAVGIDVAQKASSSLKTIALELGGNDAFIVLEDADLELAINEAVNARFFNAGQICCAPKRFLILFVKVDLPEPEPPAIPIIRLSIFFSYLSRSNSSGINLGQMFSEVQITVEERRVPMAHASLIVFP
;
A
#
# COMPACT_ATOMS: atom_id res chain seq x y z
N ASP A 1 6.30 20.32 10.23
CA ASP A 1 6.54 20.05 11.65
C ASP A 1 5.58 20.77 12.60
N GLN A 2 5.37 22.08 12.43
CA GLN A 2 4.53 22.90 13.33
C GLN A 2 3.08 22.38 13.46
N ASN A 3 2.53 21.79 12.41
CA ASN A 3 1.14 21.31 12.36
C ASN A 3 1.02 19.79 12.56
N ARG A 4 2.09 19.09 12.96
CA ARG A 4 2.12 17.63 13.07
C ARG A 4 1.07 17.07 14.04
N GLU A 5 0.92 17.73 15.20
CA GLU A 5 -0.04 17.30 16.22
C GLU A 5 -1.49 17.55 15.77
N GLU A 6 -1.77 18.69 15.15
CA GLU A 6 -3.07 19.01 14.57
C GLU A 6 -3.48 17.97 13.53
N LEU A 7 -2.61 17.70 12.56
CA LEU A 7 -2.87 16.71 11.50
C LEU A 7 -3.05 15.30 12.04
N GLY A 8 -2.23 14.90 13.03
CA GLY A 8 -2.36 13.58 13.65
C GLY A 8 -3.68 13.40 14.39
N LYS A 9 -4.15 14.43 15.09
CA LYS A 9 -5.48 14.42 15.73
C LYS A 9 -6.60 14.37 14.70
N LEU A 10 -6.50 15.18 13.65
CA LEU A 10 -7.49 15.21 12.56
C LEU A 10 -7.59 13.85 11.88
N LEU A 11 -6.46 13.24 11.54
CA LEU A 11 -6.41 11.91 10.94
C LEU A 11 -7.03 10.84 11.85
N SER A 12 -6.75 10.88 13.16
CA SER A 12 -7.35 9.95 14.12
C SER A 12 -8.87 10.11 14.18
N LEU A 13 -9.37 11.34 14.20
CA LEU A 13 -10.79 11.64 14.28
C LEU A 13 -11.57 11.19 13.03
N GLU A 14 -11.01 11.42 11.83
CA GLU A 14 -11.73 11.07 10.60
C GLU A 14 -11.59 9.59 10.19
N SER A 15 -10.49 8.93 10.56
CA SER A 15 -10.22 7.55 10.15
C SER A 15 -10.45 6.51 11.24
N GLY A 16 -10.58 6.92 12.50
CA GLY A 16 -10.59 6.01 13.65
C GLY A 16 -9.24 5.35 13.95
N LYS A 17 -8.17 5.79 13.27
CA LYS A 17 -6.82 5.26 13.47
C LYS A 17 -6.30 5.58 14.86
N ASN A 18 -5.55 4.63 15.44
CA ASN A 18 -4.90 4.82 16.74
C ASN A 18 -3.93 6.02 16.71
N VAL A 19 -3.92 6.79 17.81
CA VAL A 19 -3.05 7.98 17.93
C VAL A 19 -1.57 7.65 17.77
N SER A 20 -1.10 6.49 18.23
CA SER A 20 0.29 6.06 18.02
C SER A 20 0.60 5.83 16.54
N GLU A 21 -0.31 5.24 15.80
CA GLU A 21 -0.17 4.98 14.37
C GLU A 21 -0.26 6.27 13.54
N THR A 22 -1.12 7.22 13.94
CA THR A 22 -1.15 8.54 13.28
C THR A 22 0.15 9.31 13.47
N LYS A 23 0.79 9.20 14.63
CA LYS A 23 2.12 9.81 14.87
C LYS A 23 3.18 9.24 13.93
N ILE A 24 3.17 7.93 13.69
CA ILE A 24 4.07 7.28 12.73
C ILE A 24 3.83 7.86 11.33
N GLU A 25 2.58 7.95 10.92
CA GLU A 25 2.23 8.47 9.59
C GLU A 25 2.63 9.95 9.43
N MET A 26 2.44 10.77 10.46
CA MET A 26 2.89 12.17 10.44
C MET A 26 4.42 12.31 10.35
N ASN A 27 5.18 11.44 11.02
CA ASN A 27 6.63 11.41 10.91
C ASN A 27 7.08 11.03 9.49
N ASN A 28 6.37 10.10 8.87
CA ASN A 28 6.67 9.67 7.51
C ASN A 28 6.47 10.77 6.47
N ILE A 29 5.58 11.75 6.70
CA ILE A 29 5.44 12.91 5.81
C ILE A 29 6.80 13.60 5.65
N PHE A 30 7.41 13.96 6.75
CA PHE A 30 8.68 14.69 6.75
C PHE A 30 9.81 13.85 6.11
N THR A 31 9.92 12.59 6.53
CA THR A 31 10.95 11.67 6.02
C THR A 31 10.81 11.44 4.51
N ALA A 32 9.59 11.23 4.03
CA ALA A 32 9.33 10.98 2.62
C ALA A 32 9.63 12.21 1.75
N TRP A 33 9.19 13.40 2.15
CA TRP A 33 9.48 14.62 1.39
C TRP A 33 10.97 14.88 1.28
N ASN A 34 11.73 14.74 2.37
CA ASN A 34 13.18 14.90 2.34
C ASN A 34 13.84 13.87 1.39
N ALA A 35 13.43 12.60 1.46
CA ALA A 35 13.95 11.57 0.58
C ALA A 35 13.65 11.86 -0.90
N PHE A 36 12.45 12.32 -1.23
CA PHE A 36 12.11 12.69 -2.61
C PHE A 36 12.86 13.93 -3.08
N VAL A 37 13.04 14.94 -2.23
CA VAL A 37 13.86 16.12 -2.56
C VAL A 37 15.31 15.72 -2.87
N GLU A 38 15.92 14.85 -2.05
CA GLU A 38 17.25 14.34 -2.33
C GLU A 38 17.28 13.52 -3.64
N LYS A 39 16.30 12.66 -3.87
CA LYS A 39 16.20 11.87 -5.08
C LYS A 39 16.04 12.73 -6.34
N ALA A 40 15.28 13.84 -6.25
CA ALA A 40 15.06 14.75 -7.37
C ALA A 40 16.36 15.40 -7.88
N LYS A 41 17.35 15.60 -7.00
CA LYS A 41 18.68 16.12 -7.37
C LYS A 41 19.46 15.17 -8.30
N HIS A 42 19.02 13.92 -8.43
CA HIS A 42 19.63 12.87 -9.23
C HIS A 42 18.82 12.49 -10.47
N LEU A 43 17.93 13.36 -10.92
CA LEU A 43 17.21 13.20 -12.18
C LEU A 43 18.06 13.74 -13.33
N TYR A 44 19.04 12.95 -13.73
CA TYR A 44 19.98 13.35 -14.79
C TYR A 44 19.44 12.99 -16.18
N ASP A 45 19.81 13.84 -17.15
CA ASP A 45 19.69 13.53 -18.56
C ASP A 45 20.82 12.58 -19.01
N THR A 46 20.65 11.91 -20.12
CA THR A 46 21.62 10.94 -20.61
C THR A 46 22.13 11.34 -22.00
N VAL A 47 23.45 11.38 -22.17
CA VAL A 47 24.07 11.46 -23.48
C VAL A 47 24.31 10.05 -23.97
N ILE A 48 23.77 9.72 -25.12
CA ILE A 48 23.96 8.41 -25.77
C ILE A 48 25.24 8.49 -26.62
N PRO A 49 26.19 7.57 -26.47
CA PRO A 49 27.40 7.56 -27.27
C PRO A 49 27.11 7.48 -28.79
N ALA A 50 27.88 8.21 -29.58
CA ALA A 50 27.79 8.14 -31.04
C ALA A 50 28.18 6.74 -31.54
N GLY A 51 27.70 6.35 -32.69
CA GLY A 51 28.08 5.09 -33.35
C GLY A 51 27.42 3.83 -32.78
N LEU A 52 26.37 3.94 -31.91
CA LEU A 52 25.62 2.78 -31.47
C LEU A 52 24.69 2.19 -32.53
N GLU A 53 24.35 3.00 -33.54
CA GLU A 53 23.57 2.57 -34.71
C GLU A 53 24.36 2.82 -35.99
N PHE A 54 24.15 1.97 -36.98
CA PHE A 54 24.81 2.07 -38.29
C PHE A 54 24.47 3.41 -38.96
N ASN A 55 25.52 4.11 -39.47
CA ASN A 55 25.46 5.45 -40.07
C ASN A 55 25.10 6.61 -39.11
N HIS A 56 25.21 6.42 -37.80
CA HIS A 56 24.94 7.45 -36.80
C HIS A 56 26.20 7.92 -36.03
N ASP A 57 27.41 7.71 -36.61
CA ASP A 57 28.70 8.03 -35.96
C ASP A 57 28.89 9.51 -35.64
N ASN A 58 28.23 10.39 -36.38
CA ASN A 58 28.33 11.85 -36.21
C ASN A 58 27.14 12.47 -35.45
N ASN A 59 26.21 11.63 -34.96
CA ASN A 59 25.03 12.12 -34.26
C ASN A 59 25.35 12.36 -32.79
N VAL A 60 24.83 13.45 -32.24
CA VAL A 60 24.77 13.70 -30.82
C VAL A 60 23.32 13.47 -30.36
N VAL A 61 23.12 12.44 -29.55
CA VAL A 61 21.81 12.09 -29.02
C VAL A 61 21.79 12.33 -27.52
N ILE A 62 20.84 13.15 -27.08
CA ILE A 62 20.65 13.48 -25.67
C ILE A 62 19.20 13.18 -25.32
N THR A 63 18.99 12.40 -24.28
CA THR A 63 17.67 12.25 -23.70
C THR A 63 17.46 13.34 -22.67
N ARG A 64 16.28 13.93 -22.64
CA ARG A 64 15.90 14.94 -21.66
C ARG A 64 14.64 14.49 -20.93
N ARG A 65 14.63 14.64 -19.61
CA ARG A 65 13.46 14.40 -18.79
C ARG A 65 12.58 15.64 -18.76
N GLU A 66 11.29 15.45 -19.03
CA GLU A 66 10.30 16.53 -19.02
C GLU A 66 9.10 16.13 -18.13
N PRO A 67 8.39 17.11 -17.54
CA PRO A 67 7.14 16.83 -16.82
C PRO A 67 6.12 16.16 -17.74
N LEU A 68 5.29 15.30 -17.19
CA LEU A 68 4.16 14.71 -17.91
C LEU A 68 3.05 15.74 -18.17
N GLY A 69 2.86 16.68 -17.24
CA GLY A 69 1.81 17.70 -17.28
C GLY A 69 0.93 17.67 -16.03
N ILE A 70 -0.35 17.34 -16.18
CA ILE A 70 -1.30 17.27 -15.08
C ILE A 70 -1.48 15.81 -14.63
N VAL A 71 -1.18 15.56 -13.34
CA VAL A 71 -1.22 14.23 -12.73
C VAL A 71 -2.39 14.13 -11.75
N ALA A 72 -3.30 13.21 -11.96
CA ALA A 72 -4.35 12.87 -11.00
C ALA A 72 -3.79 11.90 -9.95
N CYS A 73 -3.77 12.31 -8.68
CA CYS A 73 -3.31 11.53 -7.53
C CYS A 73 -4.51 11.02 -6.73
N ILE A 74 -4.89 9.76 -6.89
CA ILE A 74 -6.03 9.14 -6.19
C ILE A 74 -5.51 8.41 -4.96
N ILE A 75 -5.94 8.89 -3.80
CA ILE A 75 -5.45 8.48 -2.48
C ILE A 75 -6.46 7.58 -1.78
N PRO A 76 -6.06 6.45 -1.20
CA PRO A 76 -6.94 5.57 -0.42
C PRO A 76 -7.09 6.06 1.03
N PHE A 77 -7.97 5.38 1.77
CA PHE A 77 -8.33 5.76 3.13
C PHE A 77 -7.34 5.29 4.21
N ASN A 78 -6.62 4.20 3.96
CA ASN A 78 -5.89 3.47 5.02
C ASN A 78 -4.61 4.17 5.51
N PHE A 79 -3.84 4.77 4.62
CA PHE A 79 -2.66 5.59 4.93
C PHE A 79 -2.64 6.85 4.05
N PRO A 80 -3.63 7.75 4.23
CA PRO A 80 -3.84 8.85 3.31
C PRO A 80 -2.63 9.77 3.19
N CYS A 81 -1.98 10.11 4.29
CA CYS A 81 -0.83 11.03 4.28
C CYS A 81 0.43 10.38 3.69
N ASN A 82 0.67 9.12 4.01
CA ASN A 82 1.78 8.37 3.44
C ASN A 82 1.66 8.26 1.91
N LEU A 83 0.47 7.88 1.45
CA LEU A 83 0.21 7.67 0.02
C LEU A 83 0.04 8.99 -0.73
N PHE A 84 -0.36 10.07 -0.05
CA PHE A 84 -0.25 11.42 -0.57
C PHE A 84 1.22 11.76 -0.90
N ASN A 85 2.13 11.56 0.05
CA ASN A 85 3.54 11.86 -0.14
C ASN A 85 4.14 11.08 -1.30
N GLN A 86 3.85 9.77 -1.40
CA GLN A 86 4.37 8.90 -2.44
C GLN A 86 3.90 9.26 -3.86
N LYS A 87 2.83 10.02 -3.98
CA LYS A 87 2.28 10.45 -5.26
C LYS A 87 2.57 11.92 -5.56
N VAL A 88 2.25 12.79 -4.62
CA VAL A 88 2.34 14.23 -4.81
C VAL A 88 3.79 14.71 -4.82
N ALA A 89 4.62 14.25 -3.87
CA ALA A 89 6.00 14.72 -3.80
C ALA A 89 6.81 14.42 -5.08
N PRO A 90 6.88 13.19 -5.59
CA PRO A 90 7.64 12.92 -6.82
C PRO A 90 7.02 13.62 -8.04
N ALA A 91 5.68 13.74 -8.13
CA ALA A 91 5.05 14.41 -9.26
C ALA A 91 5.42 15.91 -9.30
N VAL A 92 5.31 16.60 -8.17
CA VAL A 92 5.62 18.04 -8.08
C VAL A 92 7.12 18.30 -8.27
N LEU A 93 7.98 17.48 -7.68
CA LEU A 93 9.44 17.61 -7.83
C LEU A 93 9.94 17.35 -9.26
N ALA A 94 9.18 16.55 -10.03
CA ALA A 94 9.41 16.36 -11.46
C ALA A 94 8.80 17.47 -12.33
N GLY A 95 8.22 18.53 -11.74
CA GLY A 95 7.68 19.69 -12.45
C GLY A 95 6.22 19.56 -12.88
N ASN A 96 5.48 18.55 -12.43
CA ASN A 96 4.08 18.37 -12.78
C ASN A 96 3.14 19.20 -11.86
N CYS A 97 1.95 19.52 -12.38
CA CYS A 97 0.81 19.94 -11.56
C CYS A 97 0.02 18.70 -11.13
N VAL A 98 -0.57 18.74 -9.94
CA VAL A 98 -1.31 17.60 -9.41
C VAL A 98 -2.72 17.96 -8.97
N ILE A 99 -3.65 17.07 -9.25
CA ILE A 99 -5.02 17.09 -8.72
C ILE A 99 -5.16 15.90 -7.78
N VAL A 100 -5.32 16.17 -6.50
CA VAL A 100 -5.42 15.16 -5.46
C VAL A 100 -6.89 14.83 -5.21
N LYS A 101 -7.23 13.55 -5.33
CA LYS A 101 -8.53 13.02 -4.90
C LYS A 101 -8.32 12.12 -3.67
N PRO A 102 -8.62 12.61 -2.45
CA PRO A 102 -8.62 11.79 -1.25
C PRO A 102 -9.75 10.76 -1.27
N ALA A 103 -9.68 9.78 -0.38
CA ALA A 103 -10.79 8.88 -0.16
C ALA A 103 -12.04 9.66 0.29
N THR A 104 -13.22 9.10 0.00
CA THR A 104 -14.49 9.76 0.31
C THR A 104 -14.72 9.89 1.81
N ASP A 105 -14.27 8.88 2.57
CA ASP A 105 -14.59 8.74 3.99
C ASP A 105 -13.65 9.54 4.92
N ASN A 106 -12.44 9.89 4.44
CA ASN A 106 -11.47 10.65 5.25
C ASN A 106 -10.68 11.69 4.43
N PRO A 107 -11.35 12.70 3.85
CA PRO A 107 -10.72 13.70 3.00
C PRO A 107 -10.04 14.85 3.76
N LEU A 108 -10.42 15.09 5.04
CA LEU A 108 -10.11 16.35 5.73
C LEU A 108 -8.62 16.55 5.97
N THR A 109 -7.91 15.51 6.37
CA THR A 109 -6.46 15.60 6.61
C THR A 109 -5.71 15.93 5.32
N ILE A 110 -6.12 15.39 4.19
CA ILE A 110 -5.52 15.69 2.89
C ILE A 110 -5.86 17.12 2.46
N CYS A 111 -7.09 17.56 2.64
CA CYS A 111 -7.47 18.95 2.39
C CYS A 111 -6.63 19.92 3.22
N ARG A 112 -6.41 19.61 4.50
CA ARG A 112 -5.57 20.43 5.37
C ARG A 112 -4.10 20.43 4.95
N LEU A 113 -3.56 19.27 4.52
CA LEU A 113 -2.20 19.19 3.97
C LEU A 113 -2.03 20.09 2.75
N VAL A 114 -2.97 20.06 1.81
CA VAL A 114 -2.92 20.92 0.61
C VAL A 114 -3.02 22.40 0.98
N SER A 115 -3.85 22.75 1.98
CA SER A 115 -3.90 24.12 2.52
C SER A 115 -2.55 24.55 3.09
N LEU A 116 -1.92 23.68 3.88
CA LEU A 116 -0.59 23.96 4.45
C LEU A 116 0.51 24.11 3.39
N MET A 117 0.42 23.37 2.29
CA MET A 117 1.35 23.54 1.17
C MET A 117 1.21 24.95 0.56
N ARG A 118 -0.03 25.44 0.37
CA ARG A 118 -0.28 26.80 -0.10
C ARG A 118 0.24 27.84 0.90
N GLU A 119 -0.04 27.67 2.19
CA GLU A 119 0.48 28.52 3.27
C GLU A 119 2.03 28.53 3.30
N ALA A 120 2.67 27.43 2.92
CA ALA A 120 4.12 27.29 2.81
C ALA A 120 4.72 27.90 1.53
N GLY A 121 3.90 28.45 0.64
CA GLY A 121 4.35 29.16 -0.56
C GLY A 121 4.36 28.33 -1.85
N PHE A 122 3.69 27.18 -1.89
CA PHE A 122 3.46 26.52 -3.17
C PHE A 122 2.61 27.40 -4.07
N PRO A 123 3.01 27.56 -5.35
CA PRO A 123 2.26 28.39 -6.28
C PRO A 123 0.82 27.87 -6.46
N ASP A 124 -0.09 28.82 -6.68
CA ASP A 124 -1.49 28.47 -6.98
C ASP A 124 -1.57 27.59 -8.23
N GLY A 125 -2.42 26.57 -8.16
CA GLY A 125 -2.64 25.62 -9.25
C GLY A 125 -1.67 24.44 -9.30
N VAL A 126 -0.52 24.47 -8.61
CA VAL A 126 0.44 23.35 -8.62
C VAL A 126 -0.10 22.14 -7.88
N VAL A 127 -0.72 22.33 -6.73
CA VAL A 127 -1.36 21.25 -5.95
C VAL A 127 -2.79 21.65 -5.64
N GLN A 128 -3.73 20.91 -6.20
CA GLN A 128 -5.15 21.11 -6.01
C GLN A 128 -5.78 19.88 -5.40
N VAL A 129 -6.90 20.02 -4.68
CA VAL A 129 -7.65 18.91 -4.10
C VAL A 129 -9.09 18.98 -4.56
N VAL A 130 -9.63 17.83 -4.92
CA VAL A 130 -11.05 17.65 -5.26
C VAL A 130 -11.62 16.50 -4.46
N THR A 131 -12.72 16.75 -3.76
CA THR A 131 -13.41 15.75 -2.95
C THR A 131 -14.66 15.23 -3.67
N GLY A 132 -15.03 13.98 -3.40
CA GLY A 132 -16.22 13.38 -3.97
C GLY A 132 -16.10 11.87 -4.10
N ARG A 133 -17.16 11.25 -4.57
CA ARG A 133 -17.20 9.79 -4.74
C ARG A 133 -16.25 9.31 -5.83
N GLY A 134 -15.73 8.08 -5.66
CA GLY A 134 -14.88 7.44 -6.66
C GLY A 134 -15.58 7.27 -8.02
N SER A 135 -16.86 6.88 -7.98
CA SER A 135 -17.69 6.74 -9.17
C SER A 135 -17.92 8.02 -9.96
N ASP A 136 -17.81 9.17 -9.34
CA ASP A 136 -18.10 10.45 -9.98
C ASP A 136 -16.78 11.14 -10.35
N ILE A 137 -16.02 11.55 -9.34
CA ILE A 137 -14.76 12.29 -9.54
C ILE A 137 -13.65 11.39 -10.07
N GLY A 138 -13.55 10.12 -9.59
CA GLY A 138 -12.54 9.18 -10.09
C GLY A 138 -12.72 8.87 -11.56
N ASP A 139 -13.96 8.65 -11.99
CA ASP A 139 -14.33 8.41 -13.39
C ASP A 139 -14.04 9.63 -14.26
N TYR A 140 -14.41 10.82 -13.78
CA TYR A 140 -14.12 12.07 -14.49
C TYR A 140 -12.61 12.26 -14.69
N LEU A 141 -11.80 12.10 -13.63
CA LEU A 141 -10.34 12.21 -13.75
C LEU A 141 -9.75 11.15 -14.70
N SER A 142 -10.32 9.95 -14.70
CA SER A 142 -9.83 8.85 -15.55
C SER A 142 -10.12 9.07 -17.04
N THR A 143 -11.20 9.77 -17.37
CA THR A 143 -11.65 9.99 -18.76
C THR A 143 -11.32 11.37 -19.30
N ASN A 144 -11.04 12.36 -18.45
CA ASN A 144 -10.78 13.73 -18.86
C ASN A 144 -9.47 13.82 -19.67
N LYS A 145 -9.54 14.40 -20.87
CA LYS A 145 -8.40 14.49 -21.80
C LYS A 145 -7.29 15.45 -21.35
N ASP A 146 -7.59 16.37 -20.46
CA ASP A 146 -6.62 17.34 -19.92
C ASP A 146 -5.74 16.74 -18.80
N ILE A 147 -5.99 15.50 -18.39
CA ILE A 147 -5.17 14.74 -17.47
C ILE A 147 -4.18 13.89 -18.26
N ASP A 148 -2.89 14.07 -18.03
CA ASP A 148 -1.81 13.37 -18.72
C ASP A 148 -1.43 12.04 -18.04
N ALA A 149 -1.52 12.00 -16.72
CA ALA A 149 -1.17 10.83 -15.95
C ALA A 149 -2.10 10.60 -14.75
N ILE A 150 -2.24 9.34 -14.34
CA ILE A 150 -2.99 8.93 -13.15
C ILE A 150 -2.09 8.06 -12.28
N THR A 151 -2.00 8.41 -11.00
CA THR A 151 -1.44 7.53 -9.98
C THR A 151 -2.51 7.20 -8.94
N LEU A 152 -2.83 5.92 -8.82
CA LEU A 152 -3.87 5.42 -7.93
C LEU A 152 -3.31 4.39 -6.95
N THR A 153 -3.72 4.47 -5.70
CA THR A 153 -3.64 3.35 -4.75
C THR A 153 -5.05 2.96 -4.34
N GLY A 154 -5.37 1.67 -4.47
CA GLY A 154 -6.72 1.19 -4.19
C GLY A 154 -6.87 -0.32 -4.38
N SER A 155 -8.11 -0.79 -4.53
CA SER A 155 -8.38 -2.19 -4.83
C SER A 155 -8.02 -2.55 -6.27
N THR A 156 -7.70 -3.83 -6.50
CA THR A 156 -7.40 -4.34 -7.85
C THR A 156 -8.53 -4.06 -8.85
N ALA A 157 -9.78 -4.22 -8.42
CA ALA A 157 -10.94 -3.97 -9.26
C ALA A 157 -11.03 -2.49 -9.72
N VAL A 158 -10.80 -1.55 -8.78
CA VAL A 158 -10.76 -0.11 -9.11
C VAL A 158 -9.57 0.21 -10.01
N GLY A 159 -8.41 -0.41 -9.78
CA GLY A 159 -7.23 -0.21 -10.62
C GLY A 159 -7.46 -0.65 -12.07
N ILE A 160 -8.11 -1.79 -12.27
CA ILE A 160 -8.48 -2.30 -13.61
C ILE A 160 -9.44 -1.34 -14.30
N ASP A 161 -10.47 -0.88 -13.61
CA ASP A 161 -11.47 0.05 -14.16
C ASP A 161 -10.83 1.39 -14.57
N VAL A 162 -10.00 1.97 -13.70
CA VAL A 162 -9.24 3.19 -14.00
C VAL A 162 -8.31 3.00 -15.19
N ALA A 163 -7.60 1.86 -15.27
CA ALA A 163 -6.69 1.57 -16.38
C ALA A 163 -7.47 1.48 -17.72
N GLN A 164 -8.61 0.81 -17.74
CA GLN A 164 -9.46 0.70 -18.91
C GLN A 164 -9.97 2.08 -19.37
N LYS A 165 -10.42 2.93 -18.47
CA LYS A 165 -10.89 4.28 -18.78
C LYS A 165 -9.76 5.18 -19.28
N ALA A 166 -8.61 5.15 -18.61
CA ALA A 166 -7.45 5.98 -18.95
C ALA A 166 -6.81 5.61 -20.30
N SER A 167 -6.91 4.36 -20.72
CA SER A 167 -6.37 3.89 -22.00
C SER A 167 -6.99 4.59 -23.21
N SER A 168 -8.21 5.11 -23.09
CA SER A 168 -8.93 5.81 -24.17
C SER A 168 -8.20 7.08 -24.66
N SER A 169 -7.33 7.65 -23.84
CA SER A 169 -6.51 8.83 -24.17
C SER A 169 -5.01 8.62 -23.92
N LEU A 170 -4.58 7.35 -23.84
CA LEU A 170 -3.17 6.95 -23.69
C LEU A 170 -2.47 7.61 -22.49
N LYS A 171 -3.18 7.82 -21.38
CA LYS A 171 -2.59 8.39 -20.17
C LYS A 171 -1.50 7.48 -19.59
N THR A 172 -0.47 8.08 -19.04
CA THR A 172 0.48 7.35 -18.18
C THR A 172 -0.23 6.90 -16.91
N ILE A 173 -0.06 5.62 -16.53
CA ILE A 173 -0.76 5.04 -15.38
C ILE A 173 0.26 4.41 -14.43
N ALA A 174 0.15 4.77 -13.14
CA ALA A 174 0.87 4.12 -12.04
C ALA A 174 -0.15 3.60 -11.02
N LEU A 175 -0.20 2.29 -10.83
CA LEU A 175 -1.19 1.63 -9.97
C LEU A 175 -0.49 0.89 -8.84
N GLU A 176 -0.89 1.22 -7.61
CA GLU A 176 -0.57 0.50 -6.39
C GLU A 176 -1.85 -0.19 -5.89
N LEU A 177 -1.84 -1.51 -5.85
CA LEU A 177 -3.04 -2.31 -5.64
C LEU A 177 -2.94 -3.21 -4.41
N GLY A 178 -3.88 -4.12 -4.24
CA GLY A 178 -3.85 -5.09 -3.16
C GLY A 178 -2.71 -6.10 -3.30
N GLY A 179 -2.24 -6.62 -2.18
CA GLY A 179 -1.20 -7.65 -2.10
C GLY A 179 -1.72 -8.95 -1.50
N ASN A 180 -0.88 -9.98 -1.55
CA ASN A 180 -1.09 -11.27 -0.91
C ASN A 180 0.24 -11.74 -0.28
N ASP A 181 0.72 -10.96 0.67
CA ASP A 181 2.05 -11.10 1.25
C ASP A 181 2.15 -12.37 2.09
N ALA A 182 3.31 -13.01 2.04
CA ALA A 182 3.61 -14.17 2.83
C ALA A 182 4.49 -13.79 4.03
N PHE A 183 4.16 -14.32 5.20
CA PHE A 183 4.99 -14.30 6.40
C PHE A 183 5.64 -15.68 6.54
N ILE A 184 6.95 -15.72 6.44
CA ILE A 184 7.71 -16.98 6.42
C ILE A 184 8.50 -17.11 7.71
N VAL A 185 8.25 -18.18 8.44
CA VAL A 185 8.99 -18.53 9.67
C VAL A 185 9.89 -19.71 9.34
N LEU A 186 11.20 -19.46 9.39
CA LEU A 186 12.20 -20.51 9.15
C LEU A 186 12.37 -21.41 10.37
N GLU A 187 12.99 -22.56 10.18
CA GLU A 187 13.15 -23.56 11.24
C GLU A 187 14.04 -23.09 12.40
N ASP A 188 14.95 -22.17 12.15
CA ASP A 188 15.86 -21.57 13.14
C ASP A 188 15.37 -20.22 13.69
N ALA A 189 14.13 -19.82 13.36
CA ALA A 189 13.58 -18.55 13.81
C ALA A 189 13.33 -18.53 15.33
N ASP A 190 13.54 -17.36 15.94
CA ASP A 190 13.03 -17.06 17.27
C ASP A 190 11.50 -16.99 17.22
N LEU A 191 10.85 -18.00 17.81
CA LEU A 191 9.40 -18.13 17.75
C LEU A 191 8.67 -17.02 18.50
N GLU A 192 9.24 -16.53 19.60
CA GLU A 192 8.61 -15.45 20.37
C GLU A 192 8.63 -14.14 19.58
N LEU A 193 9.76 -13.83 18.96
CA LEU A 193 9.89 -12.72 18.04
C LEU A 193 8.94 -12.88 16.84
N ALA A 194 8.92 -14.07 16.22
CA ALA A 194 8.07 -14.35 15.07
C ALA A 194 6.59 -14.17 15.39
N ILE A 195 6.12 -14.59 16.57
CA ILE A 195 4.73 -14.40 17.01
C ILE A 195 4.42 -12.91 17.16
N ASN A 196 5.29 -12.17 17.84
CA ASN A 196 5.09 -10.74 18.06
C ASN A 196 5.04 -9.97 16.73
N GLU A 197 5.96 -10.26 15.83
CA GLU A 197 6.02 -9.63 14.51
C GLU A 197 4.82 -10.04 13.62
N ALA A 198 4.37 -11.28 13.69
CA ALA A 198 3.19 -11.74 12.98
C ALA A 198 1.92 -10.98 13.43
N VAL A 199 1.75 -10.82 14.74
CA VAL A 199 0.62 -10.05 15.31
C VAL A 199 0.72 -8.58 14.89
N ASN A 200 1.89 -7.96 15.08
CA ASN A 200 2.11 -6.58 14.70
C ASN A 200 1.83 -6.34 13.21
N ALA A 201 2.43 -7.15 12.33
CA ALA A 201 2.28 -7.00 10.89
C ALA A 201 0.84 -7.24 10.42
N ARG A 202 0.13 -8.22 11.04
CA ARG A 202 -1.24 -8.56 10.63
C ARG A 202 -2.27 -7.55 11.10
N PHE A 203 -2.11 -6.99 12.30
CA PHE A 203 -3.13 -6.15 12.94
C PHE A 203 -2.82 -4.66 12.96
N PHE A 204 -1.66 -4.25 12.46
CA PHE A 204 -1.35 -2.83 12.30
C PHE A 204 -2.45 -2.14 11.47
N ASN A 205 -2.89 -0.95 11.89
CA ASN A 205 -4.04 -0.24 11.30
C ASN A 205 -5.31 -1.13 11.14
N ALA A 206 -5.61 -1.97 12.14
CA ALA A 206 -6.68 -2.96 12.10
C ALA A 206 -6.60 -3.94 10.91
N GLY A 207 -5.40 -4.23 10.41
CA GLY A 207 -5.17 -5.08 9.25
C GLY A 207 -5.47 -4.45 7.90
N GLN A 208 -5.75 -3.15 7.87
CA GLN A 208 -6.10 -2.40 6.66
C GLN A 208 -4.85 -1.93 5.91
N ILE A 209 -3.94 -2.86 5.64
CA ILE A 209 -2.66 -2.62 4.96
C ILE A 209 -2.58 -3.53 3.74
N CYS A 210 -2.09 -3.01 2.62
CA CYS A 210 -1.86 -3.80 1.41
C CYS A 210 -0.87 -4.94 1.64
N CYS A 211 0.19 -4.70 2.43
CA CYS A 211 1.25 -5.64 2.78
C CYS A 211 0.99 -6.42 4.09
N ALA A 212 -0.21 -6.35 4.69
CA ALA A 212 -0.53 -7.20 5.83
C ALA A 212 -0.44 -8.67 5.43
N PRO A 213 0.30 -9.51 6.18
CA PRO A 213 0.45 -10.93 5.84
C PRO A 213 -0.91 -11.61 5.76
N LYS A 214 -1.16 -12.28 4.66
CA LYS A 214 -2.37 -13.07 4.41
C LYS A 214 -2.09 -14.55 4.39
N ARG A 215 -0.81 -14.92 4.24
CA ARG A 215 -0.33 -16.30 4.23
C ARG A 215 0.80 -16.45 5.23
N PHE A 216 0.69 -17.42 6.11
CA PHE A 216 1.72 -17.77 7.09
C PHE A 216 2.30 -19.13 6.69
N LEU A 217 3.58 -19.16 6.37
CA LEU A 217 4.34 -20.32 5.99
C LEU A 217 5.32 -20.63 7.12
N ILE A 218 5.11 -21.74 7.82
CA ILE A 218 5.93 -22.11 8.95
C ILE A 218 6.66 -23.40 8.63
N LEU A 219 8.00 -23.34 8.61
CA LEU A 219 8.85 -24.51 8.47
C LEU A 219 9.10 -25.07 9.87
N PHE A 220 8.60 -26.27 10.12
CA PHE A 220 8.79 -26.90 11.42
C PHE A 220 10.18 -27.53 11.53
N VAL A 221 10.90 -27.14 12.58
CA VAL A 221 11.90 -28.00 13.18
C VAL A 221 11.17 -29.08 13.98
N LYS A 222 11.72 -30.27 13.96
CA LYS A 222 11.38 -31.34 14.88
C LYS A 222 11.57 -30.82 16.32
N VAL A 223 10.53 -30.32 16.96
CA VAL A 223 10.57 -30.03 18.39
C VAL A 223 10.31 -31.38 19.07
N ASP A 224 11.33 -31.96 19.65
CA ASP A 224 11.19 -33.02 20.66
C ASP A 224 10.52 -32.38 21.88
N LEU A 225 9.21 -32.32 21.87
CA LEU A 225 8.46 -31.97 23.06
C LEU A 225 8.66 -33.12 24.06
N PRO A 226 9.07 -32.82 25.31
CA PRO A 226 9.10 -33.85 26.34
C PRO A 226 7.71 -34.50 26.42
N GLU A 227 7.67 -35.82 26.56
CA GLU A 227 6.40 -36.54 26.69
C GLU A 227 5.59 -35.92 27.85
N PRO A 228 4.32 -35.57 27.63
CA PRO A 228 3.51 -35.03 28.70
C PRO A 228 3.31 -36.05 29.80
N GLU A 229 3.71 -35.75 31.02
CA GLU A 229 3.36 -36.58 32.17
C GLU A 229 1.85 -36.61 32.35
N PRO A 230 1.23 -37.77 32.51
CA PRO A 230 -0.21 -37.89 32.77
C PRO A 230 -0.52 -37.56 34.24
N PRO A 231 -1.64 -36.87 34.55
CA PRO A 231 -2.65 -36.30 33.68
C PRO A 231 -2.55 -34.78 33.67
N ALA A 232 -1.90 -34.23 32.71
CA ALA A 232 -1.96 -32.80 32.48
C ALA A 232 -3.19 -32.48 31.64
N ILE A 233 -3.79 -31.34 31.93
CA ILE A 233 -4.86 -30.70 31.20
C ILE A 233 -4.68 -30.88 29.69
N PRO A 234 -5.72 -31.26 28.93
CA PRO A 234 -5.58 -31.45 27.50
C PRO A 234 -5.09 -30.16 26.87
N ILE A 235 -3.92 -30.21 26.22
CA ILE A 235 -3.39 -29.10 25.44
C ILE A 235 -4.30 -29.02 24.20
N ILE A 236 -5.21 -28.06 24.21
CA ILE A 236 -6.01 -27.74 23.05
C ILE A 236 -5.07 -27.06 22.04
N ARG A 237 -4.59 -27.80 21.06
CA ARG A 237 -3.93 -27.19 19.89
C ARG A 237 -5.01 -26.55 19.03
N LEU A 238 -5.09 -25.25 19.08
CA LEU A 238 -5.96 -24.46 18.22
C LEU A 238 -5.28 -24.35 16.85
N SER A 239 -5.65 -25.18 15.90
CA SER A 239 -5.28 -25.01 14.49
C SER A 239 -6.39 -24.21 13.84
N ILE A 240 -6.11 -22.93 13.54
CA ILE A 240 -7.05 -22.08 12.80
C ILE A 240 -6.77 -22.29 11.32
N PHE A 241 -7.62 -23.07 10.64
CA PHE A 241 -7.59 -23.19 9.20
C PHE A 241 -8.42 -22.08 8.58
N PHE A 242 -7.77 -21.21 7.81
CA PHE A 242 -8.47 -20.32 6.92
C PHE A 242 -8.54 -20.99 5.54
N SER A 243 -9.65 -21.65 5.24
CA SER A 243 -9.88 -22.13 3.87
C SER A 243 -10.39 -21.00 3.00
N TYR A 244 -9.53 -20.48 2.16
CA TYR A 244 -9.90 -19.54 1.10
C TYR A 244 -10.34 -20.35 -0.12
N LEU A 245 -11.63 -20.53 -0.30
CA LEU A 245 -12.20 -20.97 -1.59
C LEU A 245 -12.24 -19.74 -2.51
N SER A 246 -11.24 -19.64 -3.37
CA SER A 246 -11.26 -18.72 -4.51
C SER A 246 -12.41 -19.14 -5.44
N ARG A 247 -13.58 -18.57 -5.26
CA ARG A 247 -14.57 -18.46 -6.33
C ARG A 247 -14.49 -17.03 -6.87
N SER A 248 -13.93 -16.95 -8.07
CA SER A 248 -14.06 -15.81 -8.94
C SER A 248 -15.55 -15.56 -9.21
N ASN A 249 -16.13 -14.56 -8.53
CA ASN A 249 -17.33 -13.88 -8.98
C ASN A 249 -17.28 -12.44 -8.49
N SER A 250 -17.45 -11.57 -9.47
CA SER A 250 -17.53 -10.14 -9.42
C SER A 250 -18.61 -9.64 -8.45
N SER A 251 -18.24 -9.33 -7.22
CA SER A 251 -19.01 -8.42 -6.36
C SER A 251 -18.24 -8.18 -5.05
N GLY A 252 -18.27 -6.94 -4.58
CA GLY A 252 -17.46 -6.41 -3.50
C GLY A 252 -17.35 -7.28 -2.25
N ILE A 253 -16.16 -7.32 -1.68
CA ILE A 253 -15.87 -8.05 -0.45
C ILE A 253 -16.61 -7.35 0.71
N ASN A 254 -17.63 -7.99 1.22
CA ASN A 254 -18.31 -7.58 2.45
C ASN A 254 -17.52 -8.12 3.65
N LEU A 255 -17.05 -7.24 4.52
CA LEU A 255 -16.33 -7.59 5.75
C LEU A 255 -17.04 -8.65 6.61
N GLY A 256 -18.38 -8.71 6.54
CA GLY A 256 -19.17 -9.75 7.19
C GLY A 256 -18.92 -11.16 6.65
N GLN A 257 -18.47 -11.33 5.42
CA GLN A 257 -18.16 -12.64 4.83
C GLN A 257 -16.73 -13.12 5.16
N MET A 258 -15.83 -12.24 5.58
CA MET A 258 -14.49 -12.66 6.03
C MET A 258 -14.50 -13.43 7.36
N PHE A 259 -15.58 -13.32 8.15
CA PHE A 259 -15.68 -13.97 9.47
C PHE A 259 -16.63 -15.17 9.50
N SER A 260 -17.32 -15.48 8.40
CA SER A 260 -18.32 -16.55 8.36
C SER A 260 -17.76 -17.96 8.14
N GLU A 261 -16.48 -18.12 7.84
CA GLU A 261 -15.83 -19.42 7.63
C GLU A 261 -14.54 -19.59 8.43
N VAL A 262 -14.60 -19.32 9.73
CA VAL A 262 -13.58 -19.82 10.66
C VAL A 262 -14.01 -21.19 11.12
N GLN A 263 -13.56 -22.24 10.46
CA GLN A 263 -13.66 -23.59 10.98
C GLN A 263 -12.54 -23.82 11.98
N ILE A 264 -12.90 -23.94 13.25
CA ILE A 264 -12.01 -24.41 14.31
C ILE A 264 -12.12 -25.92 14.33
N THR A 265 -11.13 -26.61 13.76
CA THR A 265 -11.03 -28.06 13.89
C THR A 265 -10.05 -28.39 15.00
N VAL A 266 -10.54 -29.01 16.04
CA VAL A 266 -9.72 -29.59 17.10
C VAL A 266 -9.41 -31.02 16.67
N GLU A 267 -8.20 -31.29 16.18
CA GLU A 267 -7.74 -32.65 15.91
C GLU A 267 -6.86 -33.16 17.06
N GLU A 268 -7.37 -34.19 17.75
CA GLU A 268 -6.55 -35.04 18.60
C GLU A 268 -5.86 -36.07 17.68
N ARG A 269 -4.61 -35.86 17.31
CA ARG A 269 -3.82 -36.91 16.61
C ARG A 269 -2.56 -37.24 17.38
N ARG A 270 -2.42 -38.52 17.72
CA ARG A 270 -1.12 -39.12 17.93
C ARG A 270 -0.50 -39.33 16.53
N VAL A 271 0.50 -38.57 16.17
CA VAL A 271 1.21 -38.71 14.89
C VAL A 271 2.52 -39.42 15.15
N PRO A 272 2.81 -40.54 14.45
CA PRO A 272 4.15 -41.13 14.44
C PRO A 272 5.13 -40.19 13.74
N MET A 273 6.30 -40.03 14.31
CA MET A 273 7.37 -39.21 13.77
C MET A 273 7.89 -39.71 12.44
N ALA A 274 7.61 -39.05 11.33
CA ALA A 274 8.36 -39.25 10.08
C ALA A 274 8.21 -38.24 8.95
N HIS A 275 7.51 -37.12 9.07
CA HIS A 275 7.43 -36.17 7.94
C HIS A 275 7.42 -34.73 8.38
N ALA A 276 8.35 -33.93 7.81
CA ALA A 276 8.26 -32.48 7.84
C ALA A 276 7.01 -32.05 7.05
N SER A 277 6.12 -31.33 7.67
CA SER A 277 4.89 -30.85 7.02
C SER A 277 4.95 -29.33 6.87
N LEU A 278 4.82 -28.87 5.63
CA LEU A 278 4.61 -27.47 5.31
C LEU A 278 3.14 -27.15 5.63
N ILE A 279 2.90 -26.25 6.58
CA ILE A 279 1.54 -25.74 6.83
C ILE A 279 1.41 -24.38 6.19
N VAL A 280 0.51 -24.28 5.21
CA VAL A 280 0.16 -23.03 4.54
C VAL A 280 -1.15 -22.55 5.14
N PHE A 281 -1.15 -21.35 5.73
CA PHE A 281 -2.37 -20.68 6.13
C PHE A 281 -2.78 -19.69 5.04
N PRO A 282 -3.98 -19.81 4.50
CA PRO A 282 -4.47 -18.93 3.44
C PRO A 282 -4.73 -17.49 3.92
#